data_2e2b73336f9e9e471f92cb34267ed8fe
#
_entry.id   2e2b73336f9e9e471f92cb34267ed8fe
#
_cell.length_a   1.000
_cell.length_b   1.000
_cell.length_c   1.000
_cell.angle_alpha   90.00
_cell.angle_beta   90.00
_cell.angle_gamma   90.00
#
_symmetry.space_group_name_H-M   'P 1'
#
loop_
_entity.id
_entity.type
_entity.pdbx_description
1 polymer ?
#
loop_
_entity_poly.entity_id
_entity_poly.type
_entity_poly.pdbx_seq_one_letter_code
_entity_poly.pdbx_strand_id
1 'polypeptide(L)'
;MLKAQRDLLREGSGWGQAQKGGEVVGKAVAAMGQIEQSSEKINSIISVIDEIAFQTNLLALNAGVEAARAGEAGKGFAVVAQEVRGLAQRSAEAAKEIKTLIATSREQVGTGVE
;
A
#
# COMPACT_ATOMS: atom_id res chain seq x y z
N MET A 1 -2.04 -17.57 57.94
CA MET A 1 -3.16 -16.95 57.20
C MET A 1 -2.70 -15.80 56.33
N LEU A 2 -2.02 -14.81 56.87
CA LEU A 2 -1.54 -13.65 56.08
C LEU A 2 -0.55 -14.02 54.98
N LYS A 3 0.31 -15.01 55.21
CA LYS A 3 1.28 -15.47 54.24
C LYS A 3 0.64 -16.18 53.03
N ALA A 4 -0.36 -17.02 53.29
CA ALA A 4 -1.10 -17.74 52.24
C ALA A 4 -1.89 -16.78 51.38
N GLN A 5 -2.50 -15.74 51.96
CA GLN A 5 -3.20 -14.70 51.22
C GLN A 5 -2.23 -13.85 50.35
N ARG A 6 -1.05 -13.55 50.89
CA ARG A 6 -0.01 -12.84 50.12
C ARG A 6 0.47 -13.65 48.94
N ASP A 7 0.66 -14.93 49.10
CA ASP A 7 1.12 -15.83 48.03
C ASP A 7 0.04 -15.98 46.96
N LEU A 8 -1.24 -16.08 47.35
CA LEU A 8 -2.38 -16.11 46.44
C LEU A 8 -2.49 -14.81 45.64
N LEU A 9 -2.29 -13.68 46.30
CA LEU A 9 -2.31 -12.36 45.62
C LEU A 9 -1.16 -12.20 44.65
N ARG A 10 0.03 -12.74 44.97
CA ARG A 10 1.17 -12.75 44.06
C ARG A 10 0.92 -13.60 42.84
N GLU A 11 0.38 -14.79 43.00
CA GLU A 11 0.01 -15.67 41.89
C GLU A 11 -1.06 -15.05 41.04
N GLY A 12 -2.08 -14.44 41.63
CA GLY A 12 -3.11 -13.73 40.91
C GLY A 12 -2.59 -12.54 40.13
N SER A 13 -1.63 -11.80 40.70
CA SER A 13 -0.99 -10.67 40.02
C SER A 13 -0.16 -11.12 38.83
N GLY A 14 0.58 -12.21 38.94
CA GLY A 14 1.35 -12.80 37.84
C GLY A 14 0.45 -13.29 36.72
N TRP A 15 -0.66 -13.92 37.06
CA TRP A 15 -1.66 -14.36 36.09
C TRP A 15 -2.28 -13.19 35.33
N GLY A 16 -2.63 -12.10 36.03
CA GLY A 16 -3.19 -10.90 35.43
C GLY A 16 -2.21 -10.25 34.45
N GLN A 17 -0.94 -10.22 34.78
CA GLN A 17 0.10 -9.69 33.88
C GLN A 17 0.29 -10.57 32.65
N ALA A 18 0.27 -11.89 32.80
CA ALA A 18 0.36 -12.83 31.68
C ALA A 18 -0.86 -12.70 30.74
N GLN A 19 -2.07 -12.55 31.31
CA GLN A 19 -3.28 -12.32 30.52
C GLN A 19 -3.21 -11.00 29.77
N LYS A 20 -2.77 -9.92 30.40
CA LYS A 20 -2.60 -8.61 29.76
C LYS A 20 -1.57 -8.67 28.66
N GLY A 21 -0.45 -9.36 28.85
CA GLY A 21 0.56 -9.60 27.84
C GLY A 21 0.00 -10.35 26.63
N GLY A 22 -0.80 -11.39 26.88
CA GLY A 22 -1.48 -12.17 25.86
C GLY A 22 -2.50 -11.35 25.06
N GLU A 23 -3.27 -10.49 25.76
CA GLU A 23 -4.21 -9.58 25.12
C GLU A 23 -3.53 -8.55 24.22
N VAL A 24 -2.43 -7.97 24.70
CA VAL A 24 -1.64 -6.99 23.93
C VAL A 24 -1.06 -7.65 22.67
N VAL A 25 -0.49 -8.84 22.79
CA VAL A 25 0.03 -9.60 21.65
C VAL A 25 -1.09 -9.94 20.67
N GLY A 26 -2.25 -10.39 21.18
CA GLY A 26 -3.42 -10.70 20.36
C GLY A 26 -3.92 -9.49 19.58
N LYS A 27 -3.96 -8.33 20.21
CA LYS A 27 -4.34 -7.07 19.56
C LYS A 27 -3.31 -6.65 18.50
N ALA A 28 -2.03 -6.84 18.78
CA ALA A 28 -0.97 -6.55 17.83
C ALA A 28 -1.05 -7.45 16.59
N VAL A 29 -1.30 -8.75 16.79
CA VAL A 29 -1.47 -9.71 15.69
C VAL A 29 -2.70 -9.35 14.85
N ALA A 30 -3.82 -9.00 15.50
CA ALA A 30 -5.03 -8.56 14.81
C ALA A 30 -4.79 -7.29 14.00
N ALA A 31 -4.07 -6.31 14.57
CA ALA A 31 -3.71 -5.07 13.89
C ALA A 31 -2.82 -5.34 12.67
N MET A 32 -1.85 -6.24 12.79
CA MET A 32 -0.98 -6.67 11.69
C MET A 32 -1.77 -7.35 10.57
N GLY A 33 -2.77 -8.18 10.92
CA GLY A 33 -3.69 -8.80 9.97
C GLY A 33 -4.50 -7.77 9.21
N GLN A 34 -4.98 -6.72 9.89
CA GLN A 34 -5.70 -5.61 9.26
C GLN A 34 -4.79 -4.81 8.32
N ILE A 35 -3.55 -4.60 8.72
CA ILE A 35 -2.53 -3.94 7.88
C ILE A 35 -2.29 -4.76 6.61
N GLU A 36 -2.17 -6.07 6.73
CA GLU A 36 -2.00 -6.97 5.58
C GLU A 36 -3.18 -6.87 4.62
N GLN A 37 -4.41 -6.90 5.12
CA GLN A 37 -5.61 -6.74 4.30
C GLN A 37 -5.65 -5.39 3.61
N SER A 38 -5.31 -4.31 4.32
CA SER A 38 -5.21 -2.97 3.76
C SER A 38 -4.14 -2.90 2.68
N SER A 39 -3.00 -3.54 2.90
CA SER A 39 -1.90 -3.61 1.92
C SER A 39 -2.33 -4.33 0.64
N GLU A 40 -3.11 -5.40 0.76
CA GLU A 40 -3.67 -6.10 -0.41
C GLU A 40 -4.61 -5.22 -1.21
N LYS A 41 -5.48 -4.48 -0.53
CA LYS A 41 -6.41 -3.53 -1.17
C LYS A 41 -5.65 -2.42 -1.88
N ILE A 42 -4.65 -1.85 -1.22
CA ILE A 42 -3.80 -0.80 -1.81
C ILE A 42 -3.09 -1.36 -3.04
N ASN A 43 -2.55 -2.56 -2.95
CA ASN A 43 -1.86 -3.21 -4.07
C ASN A 43 -2.80 -3.39 -5.27
N SER A 44 -4.05 -3.77 -5.03
CA SER A 44 -5.08 -3.87 -6.08
C SER A 44 -5.38 -2.52 -6.72
N ILE A 45 -5.51 -1.47 -5.90
CA ILE A 45 -5.74 -0.09 -6.38
C ILE A 45 -4.55 0.37 -7.22
N ILE A 46 -3.32 0.11 -6.76
CA ILE A 46 -2.11 0.49 -7.49
C ILE A 46 -2.04 -0.23 -8.84
N SER A 47 -2.47 -1.48 -8.91
CA SER A 47 -2.54 -2.22 -10.17
C SER A 47 -3.51 -1.56 -11.16
N VAL A 48 -4.65 -1.06 -10.67
CA VAL A 48 -5.61 -0.31 -11.49
C VAL A 48 -5.01 1.01 -11.95
N ILE A 49 -4.29 1.72 -11.08
CA ILE A 49 -3.62 2.98 -11.43
C ILE A 49 -2.57 2.74 -12.51
N ASP A 50 -1.78 1.67 -12.40
CA ASP A 50 -0.80 1.28 -13.41
C ASP A 50 -1.45 1.01 -14.76
N GLU A 51 -2.58 0.30 -14.74
CA GLU A 51 -3.38 0.01 -15.94
C GLU A 51 -3.94 1.30 -16.57
N ILE A 52 -4.45 2.23 -15.75
CA ILE A 52 -4.94 3.53 -16.21
C ILE A 52 -3.79 4.34 -16.82
N ALA A 53 -2.62 4.33 -16.20
CA ALA A 53 -1.43 5.01 -16.73
C ALA A 53 -1.05 4.44 -18.10
N PHE A 54 -1.10 3.14 -18.27
CA PHE A 54 -0.86 2.47 -19.55
C PHE A 54 -1.89 2.91 -20.60
N GLN A 55 -3.17 2.89 -20.27
CA GLN A 55 -4.24 3.32 -21.16
C GLN A 55 -4.11 4.79 -21.52
N THR A 56 -3.76 5.63 -20.56
CA THR A 56 -3.54 7.06 -20.77
C THR A 56 -2.35 7.28 -21.72
N ASN A 57 -1.28 6.52 -21.56
CA ASN A 57 -0.14 6.57 -22.46
C ASN A 57 -0.54 6.22 -23.90
N LEU A 58 -1.35 5.19 -24.10
CA LEU A 58 -1.85 4.80 -25.42
C LEU A 58 -2.77 5.88 -26.02
N LEU A 59 -3.65 6.45 -25.21
CA LEU A 59 -4.55 7.54 -25.65
C LEU A 59 -3.73 8.76 -26.06
N ALA A 60 -2.71 9.11 -25.28
CA ALA A 60 -1.84 10.23 -25.60
C ALA A 60 -1.03 9.98 -26.87
N LEU A 61 -0.54 8.75 -27.06
CA LEU A 61 0.16 8.35 -28.28
C LEU A 61 -0.75 8.49 -29.49
N ASN A 62 -1.97 7.99 -29.41
CA ASN A 62 -2.96 8.09 -30.50
C ASN A 62 -3.33 9.54 -30.78
N ALA A 63 -3.51 10.36 -29.73
CA ALA A 63 -3.78 11.77 -29.85
C ALA A 63 -2.63 12.50 -30.57
N GLY A 64 -1.38 12.14 -30.23
CA GLY A 64 -0.18 12.67 -30.86
C GLY A 64 -0.11 12.32 -32.34
N VAL A 65 -0.43 11.09 -32.71
CA VAL A 65 -0.48 10.62 -34.09
C VAL A 65 -1.56 11.39 -34.87
N GLU A 66 -2.73 11.55 -34.30
CA GLU A 66 -3.83 12.30 -34.93
C GLU A 66 -3.52 13.79 -35.07
N ALA A 67 -2.82 14.37 -34.08
CA ALA A 67 -2.34 15.75 -34.13
C ALA A 67 -1.32 15.94 -35.26
N ALA A 68 -0.39 15.01 -35.44
CA ALA A 68 0.57 15.03 -36.53
C ALA A 68 -0.12 14.94 -37.89
N ARG A 69 -1.16 14.16 -37.97
CA ARG A 69 -1.98 13.99 -39.17
C ARG A 69 -2.68 15.28 -39.56
N ALA A 70 -3.06 16.11 -38.60
CA ALA A 70 -3.68 17.40 -38.80
C ALA A 70 -2.68 18.47 -39.24
N GLY A 71 -1.39 18.21 -39.19
CA GLY A 71 -0.34 19.15 -39.61
C GLY A 71 -0.24 20.35 -38.67
N GLU A 72 -0.16 21.54 -39.24
CA GLU A 72 -0.03 22.81 -38.49
C GLU A 72 -1.15 23.02 -37.48
N ALA A 73 -2.39 22.66 -37.84
CA ALA A 73 -3.56 22.79 -36.95
C ALA A 73 -3.44 21.92 -35.70
N GLY A 74 -2.68 20.84 -35.73
CA GLY A 74 -2.49 19.89 -34.62
C GLY A 74 -1.32 20.15 -33.70
N LYS A 75 -0.49 21.16 -33.98
CA LYS A 75 0.75 21.41 -33.20
C LYS A 75 0.49 21.61 -31.71
N GLY A 76 -0.55 22.38 -31.34
CA GLY A 76 -0.91 22.60 -29.94
C GLY A 76 -1.34 21.31 -29.25
N PHE A 77 -2.13 20.49 -29.90
CA PHE A 77 -2.55 19.20 -29.41
C PHE A 77 -1.40 18.21 -29.28
N ALA A 78 -0.44 18.26 -30.20
CA ALA A 78 0.75 17.41 -30.15
C ALA A 78 1.59 17.70 -28.89
N VAL A 79 1.73 18.95 -28.49
CA VAL A 79 2.43 19.35 -27.28
C VAL A 79 1.71 18.83 -26.04
N VAL A 80 0.39 18.99 -25.97
CA VAL A 80 -0.43 18.49 -24.87
C VAL A 80 -0.35 16.96 -24.78
N ALA A 81 -0.42 16.27 -25.91
CA ALA A 81 -0.30 14.83 -25.98
C ALA A 81 1.05 14.33 -25.41
N GLN A 82 2.14 15.02 -25.74
CA GLN A 82 3.48 14.73 -25.19
C GLN A 82 3.52 14.92 -23.67
N GLU A 83 2.93 15.99 -23.15
CA GLU A 83 2.84 16.26 -21.72
C GLU A 83 2.03 15.19 -21.01
N VAL A 84 0.90 14.80 -21.54
CA VAL A 84 0.03 13.75 -20.98
C VAL A 84 0.77 12.42 -20.97
N ARG A 85 1.50 12.11 -22.04
CA ARG A 85 2.30 10.89 -22.13
C ARG A 85 3.38 10.85 -21.05
N GLY A 86 4.08 11.97 -20.85
CA GLY A 86 5.09 12.11 -19.80
C GLY A 86 4.49 11.93 -18.40
N LEU A 87 3.32 12.49 -18.17
CA LEU A 87 2.60 12.35 -16.92
C LEU A 87 2.19 10.88 -16.68
N ALA A 88 1.70 10.20 -17.71
CA ALA A 88 1.33 8.78 -17.64
C ALA A 88 2.55 7.92 -17.28
N GLN A 89 3.69 8.19 -17.87
CA GLN A 89 4.95 7.47 -17.58
C GLN A 89 5.38 7.69 -16.13
N ARG A 90 5.31 8.92 -15.63
CA ARG A 90 5.62 9.23 -14.22
C ARG A 90 4.62 8.58 -13.26
N SER A 91 3.35 8.51 -13.64
CA SER A 91 2.34 7.81 -12.84
C SER A 91 2.62 6.32 -12.75
N ALA A 92 3.01 5.70 -13.86
CA ALA A 92 3.39 4.29 -13.89
C ALA A 92 4.61 3.99 -13.00
N GLU A 93 5.62 4.86 -13.04
CA GLU A 93 6.81 4.76 -12.19
C GLU A 93 6.47 4.91 -10.71
N ALA A 94 5.63 5.88 -10.37
CA ALA A 94 5.15 6.08 -9.00
C ALA A 94 4.37 4.87 -8.49
N ALA A 95 3.51 4.30 -9.31
CA ALA A 95 2.76 3.08 -8.98
C ALA A 95 3.71 1.92 -8.68
N LYS A 96 4.76 1.78 -9.47
CA LYS A 96 5.79 0.75 -9.29
C LYS A 96 6.53 0.92 -7.97
N GLU A 97 6.90 2.15 -7.61
CA GLU A 97 7.53 2.48 -6.33
C GLU A 97 6.63 2.13 -5.16
N ILE A 98 5.34 2.47 -5.25
CA ILE A 98 4.37 2.16 -4.20
C ILE A 98 4.23 0.64 -4.02
N LYS A 99 4.18 -0.11 -5.12
CA LYS A 99 4.16 -1.59 -5.06
C LYS A 99 5.37 -2.15 -4.32
N THR A 100 6.54 -1.61 -4.58
CA THR A 100 7.79 -2.01 -3.91
C THR A 100 7.73 -1.70 -2.43
N LEU A 101 7.24 -0.51 -2.06
CA LEU A 101 7.08 -0.10 -0.66
C LEU A 101 6.10 -1.01 0.09
N ILE A 102 4.99 -1.37 -0.55
CA ILE A 102 4.00 -2.27 0.02
C ILE A 102 4.59 -3.66 0.23
N ALA A 103 5.32 -4.18 -0.74
CA ALA A 103 5.99 -5.49 -0.64
C ALA A 103 6.99 -5.49 0.53
N THR A 104 7.78 -4.43 0.69
CA THR A 104 8.71 -4.26 1.80
C THR A 104 7.97 -4.20 3.14
N SER A 105 6.87 -3.45 3.21
CA SER A 105 6.05 -3.35 4.43
C SER A 105 5.45 -4.69 4.82
N ARG A 106 4.97 -5.46 3.86
CA ARG A 106 4.41 -6.81 4.09
C ARG A 106 5.47 -7.76 4.61
N GLU A 107 6.67 -7.69 4.06
CA GLU A 107 7.81 -8.47 4.52
C GLU A 107 8.17 -8.12 5.97
N GLN A 108 8.21 -6.83 6.31
CA GLN A 108 8.47 -6.36 7.67
C GLN A 108 7.40 -6.81 8.66
N VAL A 109 6.13 -6.74 8.27
CA VAL A 109 5.00 -7.22 9.09
C VAL A 109 5.09 -8.74 9.29
N GLY A 110 5.39 -9.49 8.24
CA GLY A 110 5.58 -10.94 8.31
C GLY A 110 6.71 -11.32 9.26
N THR A 111 7.82 -10.61 9.21
CA THR A 111 8.97 -10.82 10.11
C THR A 111 8.59 -10.48 11.56
N GLY A 112 7.79 -9.46 11.77
CA GLY A 112 7.34 -9.05 13.09
C GLY A 112 6.36 -10.04 13.74
N VAL A 113 5.64 -10.83 12.95
CA VAL A 113 4.68 -11.84 13.44
C VAL A 113 5.39 -13.16 13.80
N GLU A 114 6.46 -13.49 13.13
CA GLU A 114 7.28 -14.65 13.45
C GLU A 114 8.14 -14.42 14.70
#